data_2c581b3990f2097dde89eb05e25b3cf6
#
_entry.id   2c581b3990f2097dde89eb05e25b3cf6
#
_cell.length_a   1.000
_cell.length_b   1.000
_cell.length_c   1.000
_cell.angle_alpha   90.00
_cell.angle_beta   90.00
_cell.angle_gamma   90.00
#
_symmetry.space_group_name_H-M   'P 1'
#
loop_
_entity.id
_entity.type
_entity.pdbx_description
1 polymer ?
#
loop_
_entity_poly.entity_id
_entity_poly.type
_entity_poly.pdbx_seq_one_letter_code
_entity_poly.pdbx_strand_id
1 'polypeptide(L)'
;MNSKIKQVLREGATVADIAAGLSYSVVKNCLYKVLKLKDGKELGETIVVQGGTMHNDAIVRAFELETGKKVVRSNLPELMGAYGCALQAASQKLNSRTINQLLETTEYASRQIQCNGCENKCFVCRYTFPNGNT
;
A
#
# COMPACT_ATOMS: atom_id res chain seq x y z
N MET A 1 9.06 -16.25 8.55
CA MET A 1 7.63 -16.42 8.90
C MET A 1 7.12 -17.84 8.65
N ASN A 2 7.29 -18.42 7.46
CA ASN A 2 6.73 -19.74 7.12
C ASN A 2 7.21 -20.92 8.00
N SER A 3 8.43 -20.88 8.51
CA SER A 3 8.97 -21.95 9.39
C SER A 3 8.26 -22.02 10.75
N LYS A 4 7.82 -20.89 11.27
CA LYS A 4 7.16 -20.82 12.57
C LYS A 4 5.69 -21.28 12.53
N ILE A 5 5.01 -21.12 11.40
CA ILE A 5 3.62 -21.56 11.24
C ILE A 5 3.48 -23.08 11.45
N LYS A 6 4.38 -23.87 10.86
CA LYS A 6 4.39 -25.33 11.04
C LYS A 6 4.60 -25.75 12.49
N GLN A 7 5.46 -25.03 13.22
CA GLN A 7 5.70 -25.28 14.62
C GLN A 7 4.47 -25.00 15.47
N VAL A 8 3.84 -23.82 15.30
CA VAL A 8 2.68 -23.39 16.07
C VAL A 8 1.47 -24.31 15.83
N LEU A 9 1.30 -24.82 14.59
CA LEU A 9 0.29 -25.84 14.28
C LEU A 9 0.54 -27.14 15.06
N ARG A 10 1.79 -27.59 15.18
CA ARG A 10 2.13 -28.79 15.97
C ARG A 10 1.93 -28.57 17.47
N GLU A 11 2.02 -27.34 17.93
CA GLU A 11 1.76 -26.94 19.32
C GLU A 11 0.25 -26.77 19.62
N GLY A 12 -0.62 -27.04 18.64
CA GLY A 12 -2.08 -27.10 18.83
C GLY A 12 -2.84 -25.83 18.48
N ALA A 13 -2.19 -24.81 17.89
CA ALA A 13 -2.90 -23.64 17.43
C ALA A 13 -3.79 -23.95 16.22
N THR A 14 -4.96 -23.32 16.19
CA THR A 14 -5.89 -23.43 15.08
C THR A 14 -5.48 -22.53 13.91
N VAL A 15 -6.05 -22.79 12.73
CA VAL A 15 -5.89 -21.91 11.57
C VAL A 15 -6.39 -20.50 11.87
N ALA A 16 -7.47 -20.36 12.66
CA ALA A 16 -8.00 -19.08 13.09
C ALA A 16 -7.02 -18.30 13.96
N ASP A 17 -6.33 -18.97 14.90
CA ASP A 17 -5.31 -18.35 15.76
C ASP A 17 -4.14 -17.82 14.91
N ILE A 18 -3.72 -18.59 13.92
CA ILE A 18 -2.64 -18.22 13.02
C ILE A 18 -3.07 -17.02 12.17
N ALA A 19 -4.27 -17.03 11.60
CA ALA A 19 -4.80 -15.94 10.80
C ALA A 19 -4.90 -14.63 11.60
N ALA A 20 -5.42 -14.72 12.83
CA ALA A 20 -5.46 -13.60 13.76
C ALA A 20 -4.05 -13.09 14.08
N GLY A 21 -3.12 -13.96 14.44
CA GLY A 21 -1.74 -13.61 14.74
C GLY A 21 -1.02 -12.94 13.57
N LEU A 22 -1.26 -13.39 12.33
CA LEU A 22 -0.73 -12.76 11.13
C LEU A 22 -1.31 -11.36 10.93
N SER A 23 -2.63 -11.18 11.13
CA SER A 23 -3.28 -9.88 11.04
C SER A 23 -2.71 -8.89 12.06
N TYR A 24 -2.54 -9.30 13.30
CA TYR A 24 -1.86 -8.50 14.33
C TYR A 24 -0.42 -8.18 13.96
N SER A 25 0.31 -9.13 13.41
CA SER A 25 1.71 -8.91 12.99
C SER A 25 1.83 -7.84 11.93
N VAL A 26 0.91 -7.83 10.95
CA VAL A 26 0.86 -6.79 9.90
C VAL A 26 0.58 -5.42 10.50
N VAL A 27 -0.43 -5.32 11.38
CA VAL A 27 -0.83 -4.09 12.03
C VAL A 27 0.29 -3.54 12.92
N LYS A 28 0.87 -4.37 13.77
CA LYS A 28 1.99 -3.97 14.65
C LYS A 28 3.21 -3.52 13.85
N ASN A 29 3.51 -4.19 12.74
CA ASN A 29 4.58 -3.77 11.86
C ASN A 29 4.29 -2.38 11.24
N CYS A 30 3.06 -2.14 10.80
CA CYS A 30 2.64 -0.83 10.28
C CYS A 30 2.78 0.27 11.36
N LEU A 31 2.17 0.06 12.53
CA LEU A 31 2.13 1.08 13.58
C LEU A 31 3.52 1.37 14.17
N TYR A 32 4.25 0.32 14.54
CA TYR A 32 5.45 0.49 15.36
C TYR A 32 6.75 0.53 14.57
N LYS A 33 6.82 -0.13 13.39
CA LYS A 33 8.03 -0.13 12.57
C LYS A 33 7.98 0.90 11.45
N VAL A 34 6.85 1.03 10.76
CA VAL A 34 6.72 1.94 9.62
C VAL A 34 6.39 3.35 10.13
N LEU A 35 5.31 3.51 10.88
CA LEU A 35 4.89 4.80 11.44
C LEU A 35 5.71 5.21 12.66
N LYS A 36 6.42 4.28 13.30
CA LYS A 36 7.26 4.50 14.48
C LYS A 36 6.51 5.13 15.67
N LEU A 37 5.23 4.80 15.81
CA LEU A 37 4.43 5.24 16.95
C LEU A 37 4.95 4.58 18.23
N LYS A 38 4.93 5.33 19.31
CA LYS A 38 5.25 4.81 20.64
C LYS A 38 4.03 4.15 21.28
N ASP A 39 2.85 4.72 21.05
CA ASP A 39 1.56 4.26 21.57
C ASP A 39 0.46 4.56 20.54
N GLY A 40 -0.58 3.73 20.47
CA GLY A 40 -1.78 3.99 19.67
C GLY A 40 -2.53 5.26 20.05
N LYS A 41 -2.24 5.83 21.23
CA LYS A 41 -2.80 7.13 21.68
C LYS A 41 -2.34 8.33 20.86
N GLU A 42 -1.23 8.22 20.14
CA GLU A 42 -0.73 9.26 19.23
C GLU A 42 -1.65 9.44 18.00
N LEU A 43 -2.51 8.47 17.73
CA LEU A 43 -3.51 8.53 16.66
C LEU A 43 -4.77 9.27 17.16
N GLY A 44 -5.45 9.96 16.22
CA GLY A 44 -6.73 10.60 16.49
C GLY A 44 -7.82 9.61 16.92
N GLU A 45 -9.01 10.10 17.25
CA GLU A 45 -10.14 9.29 17.73
C GLU A 45 -10.68 8.33 16.65
N THR A 46 -10.52 8.68 15.38
CA THR A 46 -10.95 7.87 14.24
C THR A 46 -9.78 7.66 13.28
N ILE A 47 -9.50 6.42 12.96
CA ILE A 47 -8.46 6.02 12.01
C ILE A 47 -9.13 5.71 10.68
N VAL A 48 -8.75 6.43 9.63
CA VAL A 48 -9.19 6.13 8.26
C VAL A 48 -8.13 5.27 7.58
N VAL A 49 -8.54 4.11 7.09
CA VAL A 49 -7.65 3.16 6.39
C VAL A 49 -8.05 3.02 4.93
N GLN A 50 -7.05 2.83 4.06
CA GLN A 50 -7.24 2.67 2.62
C GLN A 50 -6.20 1.70 2.04
N GLY A 51 -6.46 1.25 0.83
CA GLY A 51 -5.63 0.25 0.13
C GLY A 51 -6.28 -1.13 0.12
N GLY A 52 -5.92 -1.97 -0.86
CA GLY A 52 -6.52 -3.28 -1.09
C GLY A 52 -6.43 -4.24 0.11
N THR A 53 -5.40 -4.13 0.93
CA THR A 53 -5.24 -4.93 2.16
C THR A 53 -6.41 -4.73 3.14
N MET A 54 -7.07 -3.57 3.08
CA MET A 54 -8.19 -3.23 3.97
C MET A 54 -9.51 -3.90 3.59
N HIS A 55 -9.56 -4.67 2.49
CA HIS A 55 -10.67 -5.61 2.25
C HIS A 55 -10.74 -6.72 3.29
N ASN A 56 -9.62 -7.03 3.93
CA ASN A 56 -9.57 -8.06 4.96
C ASN A 56 -10.09 -7.52 6.30
N ASP A 57 -11.27 -7.99 6.72
CA ASP A 57 -11.91 -7.59 7.97
C ASP A 57 -11.05 -7.92 9.21
N ALA A 58 -10.26 -8.99 9.15
CA ALA A 58 -9.37 -9.35 10.25
C ALA A 58 -8.25 -8.30 10.46
N ILE A 59 -7.76 -7.67 9.39
CA ILE A 59 -6.79 -6.57 9.48
C ILE A 59 -7.45 -5.34 10.10
N VAL A 60 -8.63 -4.96 9.63
CA VAL A 60 -9.39 -3.82 10.17
C VAL A 60 -9.67 -4.03 11.66
N ARG A 61 -10.14 -5.23 12.02
CA ARG A 61 -10.41 -5.58 13.42
C ARG A 61 -9.13 -5.58 14.27
N ALA A 62 -8.02 -6.03 13.73
CA ALA A 62 -6.73 -6.00 14.44
C ALA A 62 -6.26 -4.55 14.70
N PHE A 63 -6.52 -3.61 13.77
CA PHE A 63 -6.27 -2.17 14.01
C PHE A 63 -7.12 -1.64 15.16
N GLU A 64 -8.42 -1.94 15.19
CA GLU A 64 -9.30 -1.50 16.27
C GLU A 64 -8.85 -2.02 17.63
N LEU A 65 -8.53 -3.32 17.72
CA LEU A 65 -8.11 -3.95 18.97
C LEU A 65 -6.74 -3.48 19.44
N GLU A 66 -5.79 -3.25 18.53
CA GLU A 66 -4.45 -2.80 18.88
C GLU A 66 -4.42 -1.32 19.30
N THR A 67 -5.25 -0.48 18.68
CA THR A 67 -5.25 0.96 18.95
C THR A 67 -6.31 1.41 19.94
N GLY A 68 -7.35 0.61 20.15
CA GLY A 68 -8.54 0.98 20.92
C GLY A 68 -9.35 2.10 20.26
N LYS A 69 -9.15 2.38 18.97
CA LYS A 69 -9.77 3.46 18.23
C LYS A 69 -10.77 2.94 17.20
N LYS A 70 -11.70 3.80 16.79
CA LYS A 70 -12.62 3.50 15.70
C LYS A 70 -11.86 3.48 14.38
N VAL A 71 -12.00 2.41 13.61
CA VAL A 71 -11.42 2.29 12.26
C VAL A 71 -12.53 2.40 11.21
N VAL A 72 -12.31 3.25 10.23
CA VAL A 72 -13.24 3.49 9.12
C VAL A 72 -12.54 3.20 7.80
N ARG A 73 -13.20 2.47 6.94
CA ARG A 73 -12.79 2.24 5.56
C ARG A 73 -13.94 2.54 4.59
N SER A 74 -13.61 2.88 3.36
CA SER A 74 -14.61 2.96 2.29
C SER A 74 -15.01 1.56 1.80
N ASN A 75 -16.09 1.47 1.02
CA ASN A 75 -16.49 0.22 0.37
C ASN A 75 -15.52 -0.20 -0.75
N LEU A 76 -14.70 0.73 -1.25
CA LEU A 76 -13.70 0.52 -2.31
C LEU A 76 -12.34 1.05 -1.82
N PRO A 77 -11.76 0.44 -0.78
CA PRO A 77 -10.57 0.98 -0.13
C PRO A 77 -9.36 1.04 -1.06
N GLU A 78 -9.27 0.17 -2.05
CA GLU A 78 -8.20 0.13 -3.06
C GLU A 78 -8.22 1.30 -4.03
N LEU A 79 -9.38 1.91 -4.26
CA LEU A 79 -9.55 3.02 -5.20
C LEU A 79 -9.42 4.40 -4.54
N MET A 80 -9.30 4.48 -3.22
CA MET A 80 -9.31 5.76 -2.51
C MET A 80 -8.14 6.67 -2.88
N GLY A 81 -6.98 6.10 -3.21
CA GLY A 81 -5.85 6.87 -3.70
C GLY A 81 -6.14 7.53 -5.06
N ALA A 82 -6.68 6.76 -6.01
CA ALA A 82 -7.07 7.28 -7.32
C ALA A 82 -8.18 8.34 -7.20
N TYR A 83 -9.15 8.10 -6.31
CA TYR A 83 -10.23 9.06 -6.04
C TYR A 83 -9.68 10.38 -5.48
N GLY A 84 -8.75 10.32 -4.53
CA GLY A 84 -8.08 11.50 -3.99
C GLY A 84 -7.30 12.28 -5.04
N CYS A 85 -6.58 11.59 -5.92
CA CYS A 85 -5.89 12.22 -7.06
C CYS A 85 -6.87 12.90 -8.02
N ALA A 86 -8.02 12.28 -8.31
CA ALA A 86 -9.04 12.86 -9.15
C ALA A 86 -9.64 14.13 -8.55
N LEU A 87 -9.93 14.13 -7.25
CA LEU A 87 -10.40 15.32 -6.53
C LEU A 87 -9.37 16.46 -6.58
N GLN A 88 -8.11 16.14 -6.38
CA GLN A 88 -7.03 17.14 -6.43
C GLN A 88 -6.86 17.70 -7.84
N ALA A 89 -6.88 16.86 -8.87
CA ALA A 89 -6.82 17.31 -10.26
C ALA A 89 -7.98 18.22 -10.62
N ALA A 90 -9.20 17.88 -10.18
CA ALA A 90 -10.40 18.71 -10.40
C ALA A 90 -10.26 20.09 -9.71
N SER A 91 -9.68 20.15 -8.51
CA SER A 91 -9.48 21.41 -7.79
C SER A 91 -8.44 22.33 -8.46
N GLN A 92 -7.46 21.77 -9.15
CA GLN A 92 -6.37 22.51 -9.80
C GLN A 92 -6.73 23.06 -11.18
N LYS A 93 -7.95 22.79 -11.69
CA LYS A 93 -8.39 23.20 -13.03
C LYS A 93 -7.39 22.88 -14.14
N LEU A 94 -6.76 21.71 -14.06
CA LEU A 94 -5.80 21.25 -15.04
C LEU A 94 -6.49 21.04 -16.39
N ASN A 95 -5.74 21.25 -17.48
CA ASN A 95 -6.24 20.95 -18.83
C ASN A 95 -6.58 19.46 -18.92
N SER A 96 -7.85 19.18 -19.19
CA SER A 96 -8.32 17.81 -19.39
C SER A 96 -7.81 17.26 -20.73
N ARG A 97 -7.39 15.99 -20.73
CA ARG A 97 -7.11 15.22 -21.93
C ARG A 97 -8.14 14.12 -22.07
N THR A 98 -8.54 13.84 -23.29
CA THR A 98 -9.38 12.68 -23.57
C THR A 98 -8.58 11.39 -23.43
N ILE A 99 -9.27 10.26 -23.23
CA ILE A 99 -8.62 8.95 -23.19
C ILE A 99 -7.85 8.67 -24.48
N ASN A 100 -8.39 9.06 -25.64
CA ASN A 100 -7.71 8.89 -26.92
C ASN A 100 -6.39 9.67 -26.97
N GLN A 101 -6.37 10.92 -26.52
CA GLN A 101 -5.14 11.72 -26.42
C GLN A 101 -4.13 11.11 -25.42
N LEU A 102 -4.59 10.45 -24.38
CA LEU A 102 -3.70 9.72 -23.46
C LEU A 102 -3.13 8.47 -24.11
N LEU A 103 -3.93 7.72 -24.86
CA LEU A 103 -3.49 6.51 -25.57
C LEU A 103 -2.45 6.84 -26.67
N GLU A 104 -2.57 7.95 -27.36
CA GLU A 104 -1.58 8.43 -28.33
C GLU A 104 -0.21 8.71 -27.70
N THR A 105 -0.17 8.98 -26.38
CA THR A 105 1.07 9.23 -25.64
C THR A 105 1.65 8.00 -24.96
N THR A 106 1.03 6.82 -25.11
CA THR A 106 1.46 5.58 -24.45
C THR A 106 2.53 4.82 -25.22
N GLU A 107 2.85 5.19 -26.46
CA GLU A 107 3.98 4.61 -27.17
C GLU A 107 5.28 5.02 -26.48
N TYR A 108 6.07 4.05 -26.10
CA TYR A 108 7.38 4.27 -25.52
C TYR A 108 8.37 3.22 -26.00
N ALA A 109 9.63 3.62 -26.13
CA ALA A 109 10.74 2.69 -26.27
C ALA A 109 11.28 2.34 -24.88
N SER A 110 11.51 1.07 -24.62
CA SER A 110 12.15 0.64 -23.38
C SER A 110 13.54 0.08 -23.66
N ARG A 111 14.51 0.47 -22.86
CA ARG A 111 15.88 -0.04 -22.94
C ARG A 111 16.40 -0.32 -21.53
N GLN A 112 16.96 -1.51 -21.35
CA GLN A 112 17.67 -1.85 -20.14
C GLN A 112 19.08 -1.25 -20.18
N ILE A 113 19.43 -0.50 -19.16
CA ILE A 113 20.76 0.12 -19.01
C ILE A 113 21.33 -0.22 -17.64
N GLN A 114 22.65 -0.27 -17.55
CA GLN A 114 23.31 -0.45 -16.28
C GLN A 114 23.50 0.91 -15.60
N CYS A 115 23.05 1.02 -14.36
CA CYS A 115 23.27 2.22 -13.55
C CYS A 115 24.74 2.29 -13.13
N ASN A 116 25.34 3.47 -13.29
CA ASN A 116 26.73 3.75 -12.87
C ASN A 116 26.80 4.70 -11.65
N GLY A 117 25.69 4.84 -10.89
CA GLY A 117 25.62 5.75 -9.75
C GLY A 117 26.33 5.25 -8.48
N CYS A 118 26.55 3.94 -8.36
CA CYS A 118 27.26 3.33 -7.23
C CYS A 118 27.82 1.95 -7.62
N GLU A 119 28.55 1.31 -6.70
CA GLU A 119 29.19 0.02 -6.94
C GLU A 119 28.20 -1.13 -7.23
N ASN A 120 26.93 -1.01 -6.85
CA ASN A 120 25.92 -2.04 -7.10
C ASN A 120 25.60 -2.26 -8.58
N LYS A 121 25.83 -1.25 -9.45
CA LYS A 121 25.65 -1.33 -10.90
C LYS A 121 24.32 -2.00 -11.32
N CYS A 122 23.22 -1.65 -10.64
CA CYS A 122 21.89 -2.22 -10.88
C CYS A 122 21.46 -2.02 -12.33
N PHE A 123 20.72 -2.98 -12.88
CA PHE A 123 20.00 -2.79 -14.12
C PHE A 123 18.74 -1.96 -13.88
N VAL A 124 18.55 -0.91 -14.66
CA VAL A 124 17.36 -0.06 -14.67
C VAL A 124 16.73 -0.03 -16.05
N CYS A 125 15.41 0.01 -16.12
CA CYS A 125 14.70 0.15 -17.37
C CYS A 125 14.49 1.65 -17.65
N ARG A 126 15.01 2.14 -18.74
CA ARG A 126 14.74 3.50 -19.23
C ARG A 126 13.58 3.44 -20.22
N TYR A 127 12.56 4.22 -19.96
CA TYR A 127 11.44 4.43 -20.88
C TYR A 127 11.61 5.78 -21.56
N THR A 128 11.57 5.80 -22.88
CA THR A 128 11.66 7.06 -23.67
C THR A 128 10.32 7.24 -24.39
N PHE A 129 9.68 8.36 -24.12
CA PHE A 129 8.41 8.73 -24.73
C PHE A 129 8.59 9.59 -25.98
N PRO A 130 7.61 9.63 -26.91
CA PRO A 130 7.70 10.43 -28.13
C PRO A 130 7.93 11.93 -27.90
N ASN A 131 7.53 12.44 -26.73
CA ASN A 131 7.76 13.84 -26.31
C ASN A 131 9.18 14.11 -25.78
N GLY A 132 10.09 13.12 -25.84
CA GLY A 132 11.48 13.24 -25.38
C GLY A 132 11.66 13.03 -23.86
N ASN A 133 10.62 12.83 -23.09
CA ASN A 133 10.74 12.49 -21.67
C ASN A 133 11.33 11.09 -21.50
N THR A 134 12.19 10.93 -20.47
CA THR A 134 12.82 9.64 -20.12
C THR A 134 12.68 9.36 -18.64
#